data_28da06050acf41e7f1483aa84162ef1b
#
_entry.id   28da06050acf41e7f1483aa84162ef1b
#
_cell.length_a   1.000
_cell.length_b   1.000
_cell.length_c   1.000
_cell.angle_alpha   90.00
_cell.angle_beta   90.00
_cell.angle_gamma   90.00
#
_symmetry.space_group_name_H-M   'P 1'
#
loop_
_entity.id
_entity.type
_entity.pdbx_description
1 polymer ?
#
loop_
_entity_poly.entity_id
_entity_poly.type
_entity_poly.pdbx_seq_one_letter_code
_entity_poly.pdbx_strand_id
1 'polypeptide(L)'
;MKKNKRKNNGQMRCPYCGASAVLRSADGVYYDNRRKVMLYVCSNYPKCDAYVRVHPGTNKPVGTMANHALRALRNEAHRYFDRLHKEGIMSKQEAYYWLANLISAPLSEAHIGYLGEYYCTQVIEESKKLLQKKGGGIR
;
A
#
# COMPACT_ATOMS: atom_id res chain seq x y z
N MET A 1 -2.29 29.32 16.09
CA MET A 1 -2.20 28.82 15.53
C MET A 1 -2.10 28.24 14.20
N LYS A 2 -2.33 28.96 13.27
CA LYS A 2 -2.18 28.49 12.02
C LYS A 2 -0.85 28.00 11.74
N LYS A 3 0.15 28.49 12.35
CA LYS A 3 1.43 28.05 12.17
C LYS A 3 1.53 26.62 12.45
N ASN A 4 0.75 26.09 13.28
CA ASN A 4 0.86 24.70 13.58
C ASN A 4 0.53 23.88 12.38
N LYS A 5 -0.41 24.33 11.61
CA LYS A 5 -0.74 23.61 10.46
C LYS A 5 0.39 23.61 9.50
N ARG A 6 1.03 24.73 9.33
CA ARG A 6 2.13 24.78 8.45
C ARG A 6 3.24 23.89 8.90
N LYS A 7 3.48 23.82 10.19
CA LYS A 7 4.54 23.00 10.66
C LYS A 7 4.25 21.59 10.40
N ASN A 8 3.00 21.23 10.33
CA ASN A 8 2.65 19.85 10.09
C ASN A 8 2.66 19.50 8.64
N ASN A 9 2.84 20.48 7.78
CA ASN A 9 2.92 20.16 6.39
C ASN A 9 4.08 19.26 6.15
N GLY A 10 3.87 18.19 5.45
CA GLY A 10 4.90 17.27 5.18
C GLY A 10 5.17 16.32 6.31
N GLN A 11 4.55 16.56 7.46
CA GLN A 11 4.72 15.67 8.55
C GLN A 11 3.65 14.64 8.51
N MET A 12 4.03 13.41 8.36
CA MET A 12 3.08 12.31 8.32
C MET A 12 2.76 11.90 9.74
N ARG A 13 1.51 11.57 9.98
CA ARG A 13 1.10 11.07 11.28
C ARG A 13 0.58 9.66 11.14
N CYS A 14 0.81 8.86 12.17
CA CYS A 14 0.36 7.49 12.19
C CYS A 14 -1.17 7.44 12.23
N PRO A 15 -1.80 6.75 11.30
CA PRO A 15 -3.27 6.67 11.29
C PRO A 15 -3.83 5.82 12.41
N TYR A 16 -2.99 5.07 13.12
CA TYR A 16 -3.47 4.20 14.19
C TYR A 16 -3.37 4.84 15.57
N CYS A 17 -2.32 5.59 15.84
CA CYS A 17 -2.15 6.17 17.17
C CYS A 17 -1.93 7.68 17.17
N GLY A 18 -1.86 8.29 16.00
CA GLY A 18 -1.73 9.75 15.92
C GLY A 18 -0.35 10.31 16.15
N ALA A 19 0.62 9.46 16.48
CA ALA A 19 1.98 9.95 16.70
C ALA A 19 2.62 10.34 15.39
N SER A 20 3.64 11.20 15.45
CA SER A 20 4.31 11.60 14.21
C SER A 20 5.13 10.45 13.66
N ALA A 21 5.33 10.45 12.35
CA ALA A 21 6.16 9.47 11.70
C ALA A 21 7.57 10.02 11.56
N VAL A 22 8.56 9.14 11.59
CA VAL A 22 9.96 9.51 11.48
C VAL A 22 10.52 8.87 10.23
N LEU A 23 11.20 9.66 9.40
CA LEU A 23 11.87 9.13 8.21
C LEU A 23 13.20 8.57 8.69
N ARG A 24 13.40 7.28 8.47
CA ARG A 24 14.61 6.63 8.96
C ARG A 24 14.94 5.40 8.10
N SER A 25 16.14 4.89 8.27
CA SER A 25 16.52 3.66 7.60
C SER A 25 15.65 2.50 8.08
N ALA A 26 15.44 1.53 7.22
CA ALA A 26 14.73 0.32 7.59
C ALA A 26 15.57 -0.62 8.45
N ASP A 27 16.83 -0.26 8.75
CA ASP A 27 17.65 -1.05 9.64
C ASP A 27 16.95 -1.17 10.99
N GLY A 28 16.87 -2.37 11.51
CA GLY A 28 16.20 -2.61 12.76
C GLY A 28 14.70 -2.83 12.62
N VAL A 29 14.14 -2.53 11.45
CA VAL A 29 12.75 -2.79 11.14
C VAL A 29 12.67 -3.99 10.19
N TYR A 30 13.49 -3.95 9.13
CA TYR A 30 13.58 -5.07 8.21
C TYR A 30 14.65 -6.03 8.72
N TYR A 31 14.41 -7.30 8.51
CA TYR A 31 15.39 -8.31 8.87
C TYR A 31 16.65 -8.10 8.03
N ASP A 32 16.50 -7.76 6.76
CA ASP A 32 17.61 -7.58 5.84
C ASP A 32 17.38 -6.28 5.10
N ASN A 33 18.28 -5.33 5.25
CA ASN A 33 18.16 -4.05 4.57
C ASN A 33 19.37 -3.76 3.69
N ARG A 34 19.78 -4.78 2.91
CA ARG A 34 20.90 -4.58 1.99
C ARG A 34 20.59 -3.53 0.94
N ARG A 35 19.32 -3.33 0.62
CA ARG A 35 18.94 -2.32 -0.38
C ARG A 35 18.89 -0.92 0.19
N LYS A 36 19.19 -0.77 1.47
CA LYS A 36 19.20 0.54 2.11
C LYS A 36 17.88 1.28 1.95
N VAL A 37 16.81 0.58 2.25
CA VAL A 37 15.47 1.13 2.14
C VAL A 37 15.25 2.15 3.25
N MET A 38 14.53 3.22 2.94
CA MET A 38 14.12 4.21 3.93
C MET A 38 12.62 4.09 4.17
N LEU A 39 12.20 4.34 5.39
CA LEU A 39 10.81 4.21 5.81
C LEU A 39 10.36 5.43 6.59
N TYR A 40 9.06 5.74 6.51
CA TYR A 40 8.42 6.53 7.54
C TYR A 40 7.90 5.54 8.57
N VAL A 41 8.35 5.68 9.81
CA VAL A 41 8.02 4.74 10.89
C VAL A 41 7.34 5.52 12.01
N CYS A 42 6.28 4.96 12.58
CA CYS A 42 5.61 5.58 13.70
C CYS A 42 6.62 5.80 14.84
N SER A 43 6.59 6.97 15.45
CA SER A 43 7.53 7.26 16.52
C SER A 43 7.33 6.38 17.74
N ASN A 44 6.20 5.67 17.82
CA ASN A 44 5.96 4.70 18.88
C ASN A 44 6.41 3.28 18.53
N TYR A 45 7.11 3.13 17.42
CA TYR A 45 7.64 1.82 17.04
C TYR A 45 8.60 1.32 18.12
N PRO A 46 8.58 0.05 18.49
CA PRO A 46 7.83 -1.04 17.88
C PRO A 46 6.47 -1.30 18.49
N LYS A 47 6.09 -0.55 19.52
CA LYS A 47 4.81 -0.74 20.14
C LYS A 47 3.69 -0.53 19.14
N CYS A 48 3.78 0.53 18.33
CA CYS A 48 2.93 0.72 17.18
C CYS A 48 3.80 0.43 15.98
N ASP A 49 3.49 -0.61 15.23
CA ASP A 49 4.38 -1.07 14.17
C ASP A 49 4.04 -0.54 12.78
N ALA A 50 3.38 0.59 12.72
CA ALA A 50 3.00 1.16 11.43
C ALA A 50 4.20 1.79 10.74
N TYR A 51 4.34 1.53 9.45
CA TYR A 51 5.36 2.19 8.63
C TYR A 51 4.98 2.09 7.15
N VAL A 52 5.71 2.82 6.33
CA VAL A 52 5.56 2.76 4.88
C VAL A 52 6.90 3.12 4.25
N ARG A 53 7.20 2.44 3.16
CA ARG A 53 8.44 2.65 2.44
C ARG A 53 8.35 3.93 1.60
N VAL A 54 9.49 4.53 1.29
CA VAL A 54 9.52 5.66 0.35
C VAL A 54 10.03 5.20 -1.00
N HIS A 55 9.73 5.97 -2.02
CA HIS A 55 10.30 5.71 -3.35
C HIS A 55 11.81 5.91 -3.27
N PRO A 56 12.61 5.03 -3.88
CA PRO A 56 14.06 5.14 -3.79
C PRO A 56 14.56 6.51 -4.22
N GLY A 57 15.46 7.06 -3.42
CA GLY A 57 16.05 8.35 -3.72
C GLY A 57 15.16 9.55 -3.43
N THR A 58 14.02 9.33 -2.76
CA THR A 58 13.11 10.43 -2.46
C THR A 58 12.64 10.31 -1.02
N ASN A 59 11.92 11.32 -0.57
CA ASN A 59 11.26 11.28 0.73
C ASN A 59 9.76 11.02 0.55
N LYS A 60 9.33 10.63 -0.65
CA LYS A 60 7.92 10.44 -0.91
C LYS A 60 7.48 9.03 -0.61
N PRO A 61 6.45 8.85 0.22
CA PRO A 61 6.00 7.51 0.56
C PRO A 61 5.31 6.85 -0.62
N VAL A 62 5.44 5.53 -0.68
CA VAL A 62 4.80 4.77 -1.76
C VAL A 62 3.34 4.52 -1.46
N GLY A 63 2.85 4.93 -0.30
CA GLY A 63 1.46 4.75 0.08
C GLY A 63 1.25 5.33 1.46
N THR A 64 0.25 4.84 2.18
CA THR A 64 -0.01 5.27 3.54
C THR A 64 0.60 4.29 4.53
N MET A 65 0.87 4.76 5.73
CA MET A 65 1.46 3.91 6.76
C MET A 65 0.50 2.77 7.09
N ALA A 66 1.05 1.61 7.32
CA ALA A 66 0.26 0.41 7.58
C ALA A 66 0.87 -0.39 8.71
N ASN A 67 0.01 -0.95 9.55
CA ASN A 67 0.47 -1.88 10.57
C ASN A 67 0.66 -3.26 9.94
N HIS A 68 1.10 -4.22 10.72
CA HIS A 68 1.41 -5.55 10.21
C HIS A 68 0.23 -6.19 9.45
N ALA A 69 -0.96 -6.11 10.00
CA ALA A 69 -2.11 -6.74 9.37
C ALA A 69 -2.42 -6.12 8.02
N LEU A 70 -2.37 -4.79 7.91
CA LEU A 70 -2.66 -4.13 6.65
C LEU A 70 -1.55 -4.37 5.65
N ARG A 71 -0.29 -4.41 6.09
CA ARG A 71 0.81 -4.72 5.18
C ARG A 71 0.62 -6.10 4.56
N ALA A 72 0.20 -7.08 5.38
CA ALA A 72 -0.04 -8.42 4.86
C ALA A 72 -1.17 -8.43 3.84
N LEU A 73 -2.24 -7.69 4.12
CA LEU A 73 -3.35 -7.59 3.19
C LEU A 73 -2.94 -6.92 1.89
N ARG A 74 -2.13 -5.86 1.97
CA ARG A 74 -1.66 -5.18 0.77
C ARG A 74 -0.77 -6.09 -0.07
N ASN A 75 0.06 -6.90 0.57
CA ASN A 75 0.90 -7.83 -0.16
C ASN A 75 0.05 -8.88 -0.87
N GLU A 76 -0.96 -9.37 -0.21
CA GLU A 76 -1.85 -10.34 -0.81
C GLU A 76 -2.64 -9.72 -1.96
N ALA A 77 -3.15 -8.50 -1.77
CA ALA A 77 -3.88 -7.80 -2.82
C ALA A 77 -2.99 -7.59 -4.04
N HIS A 78 -1.71 -7.22 -3.82
CA HIS A 78 -0.78 -7.05 -4.92
C HIS A 78 -0.56 -8.34 -5.69
N ARG A 79 -0.43 -9.47 -4.98
CA ARG A 79 -0.22 -10.74 -5.65
C ARG A 79 -1.38 -11.08 -6.57
N TYR A 80 -2.60 -10.92 -6.09
CA TYR A 80 -3.76 -11.25 -6.93
C TYR A 80 -3.95 -10.23 -8.05
N PHE A 81 -3.75 -8.95 -7.74
CA PHE A 81 -3.89 -7.91 -8.74
C PHE A 81 -2.90 -8.11 -9.88
N ASP A 82 -1.64 -8.41 -9.54
CA ASP A 82 -0.62 -8.60 -10.57
C ASP A 82 -0.93 -9.79 -11.47
N ARG A 83 -1.59 -10.79 -10.95
CA ARG A 83 -1.93 -11.96 -11.76
C ARG A 83 -2.93 -11.62 -12.86
N LEU A 84 -3.72 -10.57 -12.67
CA LEU A 84 -4.69 -10.21 -13.70
C LEU A 84 -4.03 -9.94 -15.04
N HIS A 85 -2.90 -9.23 -15.04
CA HIS A 85 -2.23 -8.99 -16.30
C HIS A 85 -1.18 -10.06 -16.59
N LYS A 86 -0.57 -10.64 -15.60
CA LYS A 86 0.43 -11.68 -15.84
C LYS A 86 -0.19 -12.94 -16.43
N GLU A 87 -1.44 -13.22 -16.07
CA GLU A 87 -2.13 -14.40 -16.61
C GLU A 87 -3.04 -14.08 -17.78
N GLY A 88 -2.94 -12.86 -18.31
CA GLY A 88 -3.65 -12.53 -19.53
C GLY A 88 -5.14 -12.24 -19.38
N ILE A 89 -5.61 -12.03 -18.15
CA ILE A 89 -7.02 -11.68 -17.95
C ILE A 89 -7.29 -10.32 -18.58
N MET A 90 -6.35 -9.41 -18.41
CA MET A 90 -6.45 -8.07 -18.98
C MET A 90 -5.04 -7.49 -19.10
N SER A 91 -4.91 -6.40 -19.85
CA SER A 91 -3.61 -5.75 -19.95
C SER A 91 -3.30 -5.04 -18.64
N LYS A 92 -2.06 -4.65 -18.44
CA LYS A 92 -1.67 -3.94 -17.24
C LYS A 92 -2.45 -2.64 -17.12
N GLN A 93 -2.60 -1.91 -18.21
CA GLN A 93 -3.34 -0.66 -18.20
C GLN A 93 -4.80 -0.90 -17.85
N GLU A 94 -5.39 -1.94 -18.42
CA GLU A 94 -6.78 -2.28 -18.11
C GLU A 94 -6.94 -2.64 -16.64
N ALA A 95 -5.94 -3.30 -16.08
CA ALA A 95 -5.99 -3.68 -14.67
C ALA A 95 -6.03 -2.45 -13.77
N TYR A 96 -5.26 -1.41 -14.10
CA TYR A 96 -5.29 -0.19 -13.30
C TYR A 96 -6.61 0.59 -13.47
N TYR A 97 -7.21 0.57 -14.66
CA TYR A 97 -8.53 1.17 -14.81
C TYR A 97 -9.58 0.38 -14.04
N TRP A 98 -9.45 -0.94 -14.04
CA TRP A 98 -10.33 -1.80 -13.27
C TRP A 98 -10.22 -1.49 -11.78
N LEU A 99 -8.99 -1.34 -11.29
CA LEU A 99 -8.75 -1.02 -9.90
C LEU A 99 -9.36 0.34 -9.54
N ALA A 100 -9.14 1.34 -10.39
CA ALA A 100 -9.68 2.68 -10.15
C ALA A 100 -11.20 2.64 -10.03
N ASN A 101 -11.85 1.88 -10.90
CA ASN A 101 -13.30 1.75 -10.83
C ASN A 101 -13.74 1.03 -9.57
N LEU A 102 -13.01 -0.01 -9.18
CA LEU A 102 -13.39 -0.79 -8.01
C LEU A 102 -13.34 0.07 -6.75
N ILE A 103 -12.35 0.92 -6.63
CA ILE A 103 -12.19 1.74 -5.44
C ILE A 103 -12.82 3.13 -5.59
N SER A 104 -13.43 3.40 -6.73
CA SER A 104 -14.09 4.68 -7.01
C SER A 104 -13.13 5.86 -6.85
N ALA A 105 -11.96 5.74 -7.43
CA ALA A 105 -10.92 6.75 -7.34
C ALA A 105 -10.37 7.09 -8.71
N PRO A 106 -9.74 8.26 -8.87
CA PRO A 106 -9.08 8.59 -10.13
C PRO A 106 -7.94 7.62 -10.40
N LEU A 107 -7.60 7.45 -11.65
CA LEU A 107 -6.53 6.55 -12.03
C LEU A 107 -5.22 6.90 -11.31
N SER A 108 -4.96 8.18 -11.12
CA SER A 108 -3.74 8.62 -10.46
C SER A 108 -3.63 8.16 -9.00
N GLU A 109 -4.77 7.78 -8.42
CA GLU A 109 -4.78 7.31 -7.03
C GLU A 109 -5.04 5.82 -6.92
N ALA A 110 -5.03 5.11 -8.04
CA ALA A 110 -5.32 3.68 -8.03
C ALA A 110 -4.06 2.89 -7.75
N HIS A 111 -3.63 2.93 -6.50
CA HIS A 111 -2.44 2.20 -6.06
C HIS A 111 -2.77 1.43 -4.80
N ILE A 112 -2.43 0.16 -4.78
CA ILE A 112 -2.75 -0.69 -3.64
C ILE A 112 -2.10 -0.19 -2.35
N GLY A 113 -0.96 0.47 -2.46
CA GLY A 113 -0.30 1.05 -1.29
C GLY A 113 -1.10 2.13 -0.56
N TYR A 114 -2.19 2.63 -1.16
CA TYR A 114 -3.03 3.62 -0.50
C TYR A 114 -4.31 3.01 0.07
N LEU A 115 -4.54 1.72 -0.15
CA LEU A 115 -5.81 1.11 0.23
C LEU A 115 -5.82 0.65 1.69
N GLY A 116 -6.96 0.83 2.34
CA GLY A 116 -7.18 0.27 3.66
C GLY A 116 -7.66 -1.16 3.56
N GLU A 117 -8.06 -1.72 4.70
CA GLU A 117 -8.44 -3.13 4.77
C GLU A 117 -9.62 -3.47 3.86
N TYR A 118 -10.63 -2.62 3.87
CA TYR A 118 -11.83 -2.91 3.09
C TYR A 118 -11.50 -3.07 1.61
N TYR A 119 -10.79 -2.10 1.04
CA TYR A 119 -10.51 -2.17 -0.40
C TYR A 119 -9.46 -3.22 -0.74
N CYS A 120 -8.53 -3.50 0.15
CA CYS A 120 -7.61 -4.60 -0.09
C CYS A 120 -8.38 -5.91 -0.18
N THR A 121 -9.36 -6.11 0.71
CA THR A 121 -10.19 -7.30 0.69
C THR A 121 -11.00 -7.36 -0.61
N GLN A 122 -11.53 -6.21 -1.04
CA GLN A 122 -12.29 -6.16 -2.29
C GLN A 122 -11.41 -6.52 -3.48
N VAL A 123 -10.19 -6.01 -3.52
CA VAL A 123 -9.28 -6.33 -4.62
C VAL A 123 -9.00 -7.83 -4.64
N ILE A 124 -8.76 -8.42 -3.47
CA ILE A 124 -8.47 -9.84 -3.39
C ILE A 124 -9.67 -10.65 -3.88
N GLU A 125 -10.84 -10.36 -3.37
CA GLU A 125 -12.01 -11.13 -3.71
C GLU A 125 -12.43 -10.98 -5.17
N GLU A 126 -12.41 -9.77 -5.67
CA GLU A 126 -12.82 -9.54 -7.06
C GLU A 126 -11.78 -10.07 -8.03
N SER A 127 -10.50 -9.98 -7.68
CA SER A 127 -9.46 -10.59 -8.50
C SER A 127 -9.61 -12.09 -8.55
N LYS A 128 -9.90 -12.70 -7.40
CA LYS A 128 -10.09 -14.15 -7.36
C LYS A 128 -11.25 -14.58 -8.26
N LYS A 129 -12.32 -13.81 -8.26
CA LYS A 129 -13.46 -14.14 -9.12
C LYS A 129 -13.06 -14.13 -10.58
N LEU A 130 -12.32 -13.12 -10.99
CA LEU A 130 -11.87 -13.03 -12.38
C LEU A 130 -10.92 -14.16 -12.73
N LEU A 131 -10.02 -14.50 -11.82
CA LEU A 131 -9.07 -15.59 -12.06
C LEU A 131 -9.78 -16.94 -12.10
N GLN A 132 -10.74 -17.15 -11.22
CA GLN A 132 -11.49 -18.37 -11.20
C GLN A 132 -12.36 -18.51 -12.44
N LYS A 133 -12.95 -17.40 -12.87
CA LYS A 133 -13.80 -17.43 -14.03
C LYS A 133 -13.02 -17.90 -15.22
N LYS A 134 -11.80 -17.40 -15.39
CA LYS A 134 -10.97 -17.83 -16.48
C LYS A 134 -10.67 -19.30 -16.37
N GLY A 135 -10.26 -19.75 -15.20
CA GLY A 135 -9.95 -21.16 -15.01
C GLY A 135 -11.19 -22.01 -15.04
N GLY A 136 -12.26 -21.53 -14.40
CA GLY A 136 -13.47 -22.30 -14.35
C GLY A 136 -14.15 -22.47 -15.67
N GLY A 137 -14.00 -21.51 -16.55
CA GLY A 137 -14.62 -21.62 -17.84
C GLY A 137 -14.06 -22.73 -18.66
N ILE A 138 -12.91 -23.23 -18.28
CA ILE A 138 -12.30 -24.25 -19.03
C ILE A 138 -12.83 -25.61 -18.69
N ARG A 139 -13.38 -25.77 -17.53
CA ARG A 139 -13.85 -27.06 -17.13
C ARG A 139 -15.16 -27.40 -17.62
#